data_76fdff79be06bdd8a887c3fe7e2eeee6
#
_entry.id   76fdff79be06bdd8a887c3fe7e2eeee6
#
_cell.length_a   1.000
_cell.length_b   1.000
_cell.length_c   1.000
_cell.angle_alpha   90.00
_cell.angle_beta   90.00
_cell.angle_gamma   90.00
#
_symmetry.space_group_name_H-M   'P 1'
#
loop_
_entity.id
_entity.type
_entity.pdbx_description
1 polymer ?
#
loop_
_entity_poly.entity_id
_entity_poly.type
_entity_poly.pdbx_seq_one_letter_code
_entity_poly.pdbx_strand_id
1 'polypeptide(L)'
;MNSACDLRGLKIHSAMKNYTSAPLPFMGQKKRFIREFRKALREFDHATVFVDLFGGSGLLSHVTKRERPDARVIYNDFDDYHVRLENIKRTNALLHDIRSIVGDYPTAKRLTPQMRTTILDTVRSAEKTGYVDYITLSSSLLFSSKYVTDYTELQNAGLYNNLRASDYTCEGYLDGIEVVHADYRELFNQYKDIPGVVFLVDPPYLSTEVGVYKCRWRLSDYLDVLTLLSSTSYFYFTSNTVSYTHLRAHETPEHLV
;
A
#
# COMPACT_ATOMS: atom_id res chain seq x y z
N MET A 1 11.11 2.85 56.20
CA MET A 1 12.06 3.12 55.09
C MET A 1 11.64 2.26 53.92
N ASN A 2 10.77 2.77 53.05
CA ASN A 2 10.25 2.08 51.88
C ASN A 2 10.95 2.66 50.65
N SER A 3 11.76 1.85 50.00
CA SER A 3 12.31 2.17 48.70
C SER A 3 11.32 1.72 47.62
N ALA A 4 10.60 2.66 47.02
CA ALA A 4 9.81 2.44 45.83
C ALA A 4 10.74 2.36 44.62
N CYS A 5 10.83 1.19 44.02
CA CYS A 5 11.55 0.98 42.77
C CYS A 5 10.68 1.49 41.60
N ASP A 6 11.06 2.62 41.02
CA ASP A 6 10.40 3.27 39.90
C ASP A 6 10.79 2.54 38.58
N LEU A 7 9.99 1.57 38.17
CA LEU A 7 10.11 0.89 36.86
C LEU A 7 9.48 1.75 35.77
N ARG A 8 10.13 2.83 35.37
CA ARG A 8 9.83 3.51 34.11
C ARG A 8 10.26 2.61 32.97
N GLY A 9 9.24 2.01 32.32
CA GLY A 9 9.41 1.12 31.20
C GLY A 9 10.21 1.76 30.07
N LEU A 10 11.44 1.32 29.87
CA LEU A 10 12.13 1.47 28.60
C LEU A 10 11.34 0.72 27.52
N LYS A 11 10.54 1.45 26.73
CA LYS A 11 10.15 0.95 25.42
C LYS A 11 11.44 0.82 24.61
N ILE A 12 11.95 -0.39 24.51
CA ILE A 12 12.98 -0.72 23.53
C ILE A 12 12.34 -0.46 22.18
N HIS A 13 12.66 0.68 21.55
CA HIS A 13 12.41 0.87 20.14
C HIS A 13 13.27 -0.16 19.40
N SER A 14 12.71 -1.31 19.12
CA SER A 14 13.25 -2.22 18.11
C SER A 14 13.46 -1.37 16.86
N ALA A 15 14.64 -1.44 16.27
CA ALA A 15 14.97 -0.67 15.08
C ALA A 15 13.91 -0.97 14.02
N MET A 16 13.00 -0.01 13.81
CA MET A 16 11.82 -0.21 12.98
C MET A 16 12.26 -0.51 11.56
N LYS A 17 11.81 -1.63 10.99
CA LYS A 17 12.16 -2.09 9.65
C LYS A 17 11.81 -1.03 8.61
N ASN A 18 12.78 -0.69 7.75
CA ASN A 18 12.60 0.29 6.68
C ASN A 18 12.18 -0.43 5.39
N TYR A 19 10.93 -0.28 5.01
CA TYR A 19 10.40 -0.87 3.79
C TYR A 19 10.67 0.03 2.58
N THR A 20 11.19 -0.56 1.50
CA THR A 20 11.39 0.08 0.18
C THR A 20 10.37 -0.42 -0.85
N SER A 21 9.54 -1.37 -0.45
CA SER A 21 8.40 -1.90 -1.21
C SER A 21 7.31 -2.31 -0.23
N ALA A 22 6.08 -2.37 -0.70
CA ALA A 22 4.97 -2.84 0.14
C ALA A 22 5.17 -4.29 0.59
N PRO A 23 4.75 -4.66 1.81
CA PRO A 23 4.88 -6.00 2.36
C PRO A 23 4.20 -7.09 1.52
N LEU A 24 3.01 -6.81 1.00
CA LEU A 24 2.22 -7.70 0.16
C LEU A 24 2.18 -7.20 -1.28
N PRO A 25 1.94 -8.06 -2.26
CA PRO A 25 1.74 -7.66 -3.65
C PRO A 25 0.67 -6.59 -3.78
N PHE A 26 0.98 -5.54 -4.53
CA PHE A 26 0.06 -4.45 -4.84
C PHE A 26 0.41 -3.86 -6.20
N MET A 27 -0.58 -3.64 -7.05
CA MET A 27 -0.40 -3.03 -8.36
C MET A 27 -0.15 -1.52 -8.19
N GLY A 28 0.76 -0.96 -8.97
CA GLY A 28 1.02 0.48 -8.95
C GLY A 28 1.92 0.98 -7.81
N GLN A 29 2.59 0.09 -7.05
CA GLN A 29 3.54 0.51 -6.01
C GLN A 29 4.58 1.51 -6.54
N LYS A 30 4.82 2.57 -5.78
CA LYS A 30 5.77 3.64 -6.12
C LYS A 30 7.23 3.34 -5.75
N LYS A 31 7.61 2.05 -5.63
CA LYS A 31 8.98 1.65 -5.22
C LYS A 31 10.10 2.28 -6.04
N ARG A 32 9.86 2.58 -7.33
CA ARG A 32 10.83 3.23 -8.22
C ARG A 32 11.10 4.69 -7.85
N PHE A 33 10.14 5.35 -7.21
CA PHE A 33 10.21 6.76 -6.84
C PHE A 33 10.68 7.01 -5.41
N ILE A 34 10.84 5.98 -4.59
CA ILE A 34 11.12 6.13 -3.15
C ILE A 34 12.39 6.94 -2.90
N ARG A 35 13.43 6.77 -3.72
CA ARG A 35 14.68 7.51 -3.56
C ARG A 35 14.49 9.02 -3.78
N GLU A 36 13.83 9.38 -4.86
CA GLU A 36 13.54 10.78 -5.23
C GLU A 36 12.53 11.38 -4.26
N PHE A 37 11.52 10.63 -3.86
CA PHE A 37 10.54 11.05 -2.87
C PHE A 37 11.18 11.35 -1.52
N ARG A 38 12.07 10.50 -1.01
CA ARG A 38 12.83 10.77 0.22
C ARG A 38 13.67 12.05 0.12
N LYS A 39 14.29 12.30 -1.04
CA LYS A 39 15.04 13.53 -1.25
C LYS A 39 14.13 14.74 -1.20
N ALA A 40 13.01 14.71 -1.91
CA ALA A 40 12.05 15.80 -1.96
C ALA A 40 11.35 16.06 -0.62
N LEU A 41 11.08 15.04 0.20
CA LEU A 41 10.53 15.21 1.55
C LEU A 41 11.38 16.10 2.47
N ARG A 42 12.70 16.18 2.23
CA ARG A 42 13.61 17.03 3.03
C ARG A 42 13.40 18.52 2.76
N GLU A 43 12.82 18.88 1.61
CA GLU A 43 12.48 20.26 1.26
C GLU A 43 11.24 20.76 2.00
N PHE A 44 10.49 19.85 2.64
CA PHE A 44 9.29 20.14 3.42
C PHE A 44 9.56 20.03 4.94
N ASP A 45 10.65 20.63 5.39
CA ASP A 45 11.09 20.55 6.81
C ASP A 45 10.11 21.15 7.80
N HIS A 46 9.31 22.15 7.37
CA HIS A 46 8.26 22.80 8.14
C HIS A 46 6.93 22.02 8.17
N ALA A 47 6.75 20.99 7.32
CA ALA A 47 5.52 20.22 7.27
C ALA A 47 5.34 19.39 8.56
N THR A 48 4.16 19.50 9.16
CA THR A 48 3.80 18.78 10.40
C THR A 48 2.75 17.71 10.19
N VAL A 49 2.01 17.79 9.08
CA VAL A 49 0.93 16.87 8.72
C VAL A 49 1.09 16.43 7.28
N PHE A 50 1.04 15.13 7.03
CA PHE A 50 1.00 14.56 5.69
C PHE A 50 -0.28 13.75 5.52
N VAL A 51 -1.00 13.98 4.44
CA VAL A 51 -2.25 13.30 4.13
C VAL A 51 -2.13 12.58 2.80
N ASP A 52 -2.12 11.26 2.83
CA ASP A 52 -2.07 10.41 1.65
C ASP A 52 -3.50 10.16 1.17
N LEU A 53 -3.92 10.93 0.15
CA LEU A 53 -5.30 10.91 -0.36
C LEU A 53 -5.65 9.60 -1.10
N PHE A 54 -4.64 8.94 -1.68
CA PHE A 54 -4.77 7.72 -2.48
C PHE A 54 -3.74 6.68 -2.03
N GLY A 55 -3.80 6.30 -0.77
CA GLY A 55 -2.74 5.60 -0.08
C GLY A 55 -2.35 4.23 -0.66
N GLY A 56 -3.29 3.54 -1.34
CA GLY A 56 -3.04 2.25 -2.00
C GLY A 56 -2.38 1.24 -1.06
N SER A 57 -1.12 0.91 -1.30
CA SER A 57 -0.38 -0.01 -0.42
C SER A 57 0.21 0.64 0.84
N GLY A 58 0.00 1.93 1.08
CA GLY A 58 0.58 2.67 2.21
C GLY A 58 2.09 2.91 2.13
N LEU A 59 2.74 2.62 0.99
CA LEU A 59 4.20 2.74 0.87
C LEU A 59 4.69 4.18 1.00
N LEU A 60 3.98 5.14 0.41
CA LEU A 60 4.32 6.56 0.53
C LEU A 60 4.15 7.05 1.97
N SER A 61 3.04 6.70 2.61
CA SER A 61 2.77 6.98 4.03
C SER A 61 3.84 6.39 4.93
N HIS A 62 4.24 5.11 4.70
CA HIS A 62 5.33 4.47 5.42
C HIS A 62 6.64 5.24 5.29
N VAL A 63 7.05 5.56 4.07
CA VAL A 63 8.31 6.30 3.81
C VAL A 63 8.26 7.68 4.45
N THR A 64 7.14 8.39 4.34
CA THR A 64 6.94 9.69 4.98
C THR A 64 7.12 9.59 6.49
N LYS A 65 6.48 8.64 7.15
CA LYS A 65 6.61 8.45 8.61
C LYS A 65 8.02 8.10 9.03
N ARG A 66 8.78 7.40 8.21
CA ARG A 66 10.20 7.08 8.48
C ARG A 66 11.13 8.28 8.34
N GLU A 67 10.94 9.10 7.31
CA GLU A 67 11.73 10.32 7.09
C GLU A 67 11.31 11.46 8.03
N ARG A 68 10.06 11.47 8.47
CA ARG A 68 9.44 12.51 9.32
C ARG A 68 8.74 11.89 10.52
N PRO A 69 9.49 11.33 11.49
CA PRO A 69 8.93 10.58 12.63
C PRO A 69 8.03 11.41 13.53
N ASP A 70 8.26 12.73 13.62
CA ASP A 70 7.48 13.65 14.45
C ASP A 70 6.21 14.15 13.73
N ALA A 71 6.13 14.00 12.41
CA ALA A 71 4.96 14.43 11.65
C ALA A 71 3.78 13.47 11.87
N ARG A 72 2.58 14.02 11.86
CA ARG A 72 1.34 13.27 11.76
C ARG A 72 1.17 12.80 10.34
N VAL A 73 0.94 11.50 10.12
CA VAL A 73 0.74 10.91 8.79
C VAL A 73 -0.60 10.22 8.76
N ILE A 74 -1.48 10.65 7.86
CA ILE A 74 -2.80 10.10 7.62
C ILE A 74 -2.75 9.32 6.31
N TYR A 75 -3.11 8.05 6.37
CA TYR A 75 -3.14 7.11 5.25
C TYR A 75 -4.59 6.76 4.91
N ASN A 76 -5.06 7.18 3.75
CA ASN A 76 -6.38 6.83 3.25
C ASN A 76 -6.35 5.47 2.56
N ASP A 77 -6.76 4.45 3.28
CA ASP A 77 -6.79 3.06 2.81
C ASP A 77 -8.15 2.72 2.18
N PHE A 78 -8.39 3.22 0.99
CA PHE A 78 -9.63 3.00 0.26
C PHE A 78 -9.78 1.55 -0.26
N ASP A 79 -8.66 0.84 -0.46
CA ASP A 79 -8.61 -0.52 -0.99
C ASP A 79 -8.53 -1.61 0.09
N ASP A 80 -8.70 -1.25 1.37
CA ASP A 80 -8.63 -2.16 2.53
C ASP A 80 -7.29 -2.93 2.62
N TYR A 81 -6.19 -2.29 2.24
CA TYR A 81 -4.87 -2.93 2.28
C TYR A 81 -4.45 -3.30 3.71
N HIS A 82 -4.85 -2.51 4.73
CA HIS A 82 -4.60 -2.82 6.14
C HIS A 82 -5.22 -4.16 6.54
N VAL A 83 -6.42 -4.49 6.04
CA VAL A 83 -7.07 -5.79 6.29
C VAL A 83 -6.22 -6.94 5.77
N ARG A 84 -5.56 -6.76 4.60
CA ARG A 84 -4.63 -7.75 4.05
C ARG A 84 -3.41 -7.92 4.94
N LEU A 85 -2.87 -6.84 5.52
CA LEU A 85 -1.75 -6.87 6.46
C LEU A 85 -2.13 -7.56 7.78
N GLU A 86 -3.31 -7.32 8.32
CA GLU A 86 -3.82 -7.99 9.51
C GLU A 86 -3.94 -9.51 9.32
N ASN A 87 -4.28 -9.93 8.10
CA ASN A 87 -4.44 -11.33 7.74
C ASN A 87 -3.16 -12.01 7.20
N ILE A 88 -1.99 -11.36 7.32
CA ILE A 88 -0.73 -11.85 6.74
C ILE A 88 -0.32 -13.24 7.29
N LYS A 89 -0.58 -13.52 8.56
CA LYS A 89 -0.30 -14.84 9.17
C LYS A 89 -1.15 -15.93 8.54
N ARG A 90 -2.43 -15.62 8.29
CA ARG A 90 -3.37 -16.53 7.64
C ARG A 90 -3.00 -16.77 6.18
N THR A 91 -2.60 -15.72 5.47
CA THR A 91 -2.11 -15.78 4.10
C THR A 91 -0.84 -16.66 4.02
N ASN A 92 0.11 -16.49 4.93
CA ASN A 92 1.31 -17.32 5.00
C ASN A 92 0.98 -18.79 5.28
N ALA A 93 0.05 -19.11 6.18
CA ALA A 93 -0.40 -20.47 6.47
C ALA A 93 -0.97 -21.13 5.21
N LEU A 94 -1.87 -20.43 4.50
CA LEU A 94 -2.43 -20.93 3.24
C LEU A 94 -1.36 -21.15 2.17
N LEU A 95 -0.40 -20.22 2.04
CA LEU A 95 0.72 -20.38 1.11
C LEU A 95 1.65 -21.53 1.50
N HIS A 96 1.81 -21.81 2.79
CA HIS A 96 2.56 -22.97 3.27
C HIS A 96 1.88 -24.27 2.84
N ASP A 97 0.55 -24.38 3.02
CA ASP A 97 -0.21 -25.56 2.58
C ASP A 97 -0.09 -25.76 1.05
N ILE A 98 -0.21 -24.67 0.28
CA ILE A 98 -0.04 -24.71 -1.18
C ILE A 98 1.39 -25.11 -1.57
N ARG A 99 2.42 -24.60 -0.88
CA ARG A 99 3.83 -25.04 -1.10
C ARG A 99 4.00 -26.53 -0.87
N SER A 100 3.36 -27.08 0.16
CA SER A 100 3.40 -28.51 0.47
C SER A 100 2.76 -29.36 -0.64
N ILE A 101 1.67 -28.88 -1.27
CA ILE A 101 1.03 -29.55 -2.41
C ILE A 101 1.94 -29.52 -3.65
N VAL A 102 2.60 -28.40 -3.88
CA VAL A 102 3.44 -28.19 -5.07
C VAL A 102 4.79 -28.92 -4.95
N GLY A 103 5.36 -29.01 -3.73
CA GLY A 103 6.65 -29.63 -3.48
C GLY A 103 7.76 -29.07 -4.36
N ASP A 104 8.56 -29.97 -4.93
CA ASP A 104 9.70 -29.64 -5.82
C ASP A 104 9.28 -29.39 -7.28
N TYR A 105 7.99 -29.15 -7.56
CA TYR A 105 7.53 -28.90 -8.92
C TYR A 105 8.19 -27.64 -9.50
N PRO A 106 8.65 -27.65 -10.76
CA PRO A 106 9.45 -26.56 -11.32
C PRO A 106 8.73 -25.20 -11.30
N THR A 107 9.47 -24.16 -10.93
CA THR A 107 8.99 -22.76 -10.92
C THR A 107 8.60 -22.30 -12.33
N ALA A 108 7.63 -21.41 -12.40
CA ALA A 108 7.04 -20.83 -13.62
C ALA A 108 6.39 -21.87 -14.56
N LYS A 109 6.21 -23.11 -14.11
CA LYS A 109 5.48 -24.14 -14.87
C LYS A 109 4.00 -24.17 -14.49
N ARG A 110 3.18 -24.47 -15.48
CA ARG A 110 1.75 -24.69 -15.27
C ARG A 110 1.54 -25.93 -14.40
N LEU A 111 0.77 -25.80 -13.33
CA LEU A 111 0.48 -26.90 -12.40
C LEU A 111 -0.31 -28.02 -13.08
N THR A 112 -0.10 -29.26 -12.63
CA THR A 112 -0.85 -30.41 -13.12
C THR A 112 -2.33 -30.29 -12.73
N PRO A 113 -3.25 -30.96 -13.45
CA PRO A 113 -4.67 -30.97 -13.09
C PRO A 113 -4.91 -31.43 -11.65
N GLN A 114 -4.17 -32.43 -11.18
CA GLN A 114 -4.25 -32.92 -9.81
C GLN A 114 -3.89 -31.85 -8.78
N MET A 115 -2.70 -31.23 -8.92
CA MET A 115 -2.25 -30.15 -8.03
C MET A 115 -3.25 -29.00 -8.02
N ARG A 116 -3.74 -28.61 -9.21
CA ARG A 116 -4.72 -27.53 -9.35
C ARG A 116 -5.99 -27.84 -8.56
N THR A 117 -6.56 -29.03 -8.68
CA THR A 117 -7.76 -29.43 -7.93
C THR A 117 -7.51 -29.35 -6.42
N THR A 118 -6.41 -29.96 -5.94
CA THR A 118 -6.08 -29.95 -4.50
C THR A 118 -5.88 -28.52 -3.97
N ILE A 119 -5.21 -27.63 -4.73
CA ILE A 119 -5.02 -26.22 -4.35
C ILE A 119 -6.37 -25.49 -4.27
N LEU A 120 -7.24 -25.66 -5.27
CA LEU A 120 -8.56 -25.04 -5.27
C LEU A 120 -9.42 -25.50 -4.08
N ASP A 121 -9.38 -26.79 -3.74
CA ASP A 121 -10.08 -27.33 -2.57
C ASP A 121 -9.52 -26.75 -1.26
N THR A 122 -8.19 -26.60 -1.17
CA THR A 122 -7.51 -25.98 -0.02
C THR A 122 -7.93 -24.50 0.13
N VAL A 123 -7.90 -23.72 -0.96
CA VAL A 123 -8.34 -22.32 -0.96
C VAL A 123 -9.81 -22.20 -0.57
N ARG A 124 -10.68 -23.06 -1.11
CA ARG A 124 -12.12 -23.07 -0.77
C ARG A 124 -12.36 -23.41 0.70
N SER A 125 -11.56 -24.32 1.26
CA SER A 125 -11.61 -24.66 2.67
C SER A 125 -11.15 -23.50 3.55
N ALA A 126 -10.09 -22.80 3.16
CA ALA A 126 -9.61 -21.61 3.84
C ALA A 126 -10.66 -20.47 3.82
N GLU A 127 -11.33 -20.25 2.69
CA GLU A 127 -12.38 -19.24 2.54
C GLU A 127 -13.57 -19.49 3.49
N LYS A 128 -13.99 -20.76 3.67
CA LYS A 128 -15.05 -21.12 4.63
C LYS A 128 -14.70 -20.80 6.09
N THR A 129 -13.43 -20.73 6.42
CA THR A 129 -12.93 -20.47 7.78
C THR A 129 -12.56 -19.00 8.01
N GLY A 130 -12.57 -18.15 6.98
CA GLY A 130 -12.34 -16.71 7.08
C GLY A 130 -11.67 -16.10 5.86
N TYR A 131 -10.94 -15.00 6.06
CA TYR A 131 -10.36 -14.18 5.01
C TYR A 131 -9.35 -14.92 4.14
N VAL A 132 -9.39 -14.68 2.82
CA VAL A 132 -8.40 -15.14 1.83
C VAL A 132 -7.92 -13.93 1.02
N ASP A 133 -6.61 -13.70 0.99
CA ASP A 133 -6.00 -12.67 0.16
C ASP A 133 -5.78 -13.18 -1.28
N TYR A 134 -6.80 -13.02 -2.11
CA TYR A 134 -6.77 -13.44 -3.51
C TYR A 134 -5.71 -12.70 -4.33
N ILE A 135 -5.38 -11.46 -3.99
CA ILE A 135 -4.34 -10.69 -4.70
C ILE A 135 -2.96 -11.32 -4.45
N THR A 136 -2.67 -11.71 -3.19
CA THR A 136 -1.42 -12.41 -2.88
C THR A 136 -1.39 -13.82 -3.49
N LEU A 137 -2.51 -14.54 -3.49
CA LEU A 137 -2.61 -15.82 -4.20
C LEU A 137 -2.39 -15.64 -5.71
N SER A 138 -2.94 -14.61 -6.32
CA SER A 138 -2.74 -14.30 -7.75
C SER A 138 -1.25 -14.16 -8.09
N SER A 139 -0.51 -13.40 -7.30
CA SER A 139 0.92 -13.21 -7.53
C SER A 139 1.74 -14.48 -7.36
N SER A 140 1.20 -15.47 -6.64
CA SER A 140 1.84 -16.75 -6.32
C SER A 140 1.44 -17.86 -7.29
N LEU A 141 0.27 -17.78 -7.90
CA LEU A 141 -0.34 -18.86 -8.68
C LEU A 141 -0.69 -18.50 -10.12
N LEU A 142 -0.69 -17.21 -10.49
CA LEU A 142 -1.07 -16.81 -11.86
C LEU A 142 0.15 -16.37 -12.67
N PHE A 143 0.03 -16.48 -13.98
CA PHE A 143 1.02 -15.99 -14.90
C PHE A 143 0.76 -14.52 -15.26
N SER A 144 1.83 -13.70 -15.27
CA SER A 144 1.86 -12.28 -15.70
C SER A 144 0.80 -11.34 -15.09
N SER A 145 1.12 -10.74 -13.95
CA SER A 145 0.43 -9.55 -13.38
C SER A 145 -1.11 -9.55 -13.38
N LYS A 146 -1.72 -10.71 -13.61
CA LYS A 146 -3.16 -10.89 -13.56
C LYS A 146 -3.57 -11.10 -12.11
N TYR A 147 -4.48 -10.30 -11.63
CA TYR A 147 -5.06 -10.46 -10.30
C TYR A 147 -6.49 -10.96 -10.42
N VAL A 148 -6.86 -11.81 -9.47
CA VAL A 148 -8.24 -12.23 -9.24
C VAL A 148 -8.66 -11.77 -7.86
N THR A 149 -9.95 -11.54 -7.66
CA THR A 149 -10.49 -10.95 -6.43
C THR A 149 -11.36 -11.93 -5.64
N ASP A 150 -11.70 -13.06 -6.24
CA ASP A 150 -12.55 -14.09 -5.62
C ASP A 150 -12.18 -15.51 -6.09
N TYR A 151 -12.83 -16.49 -5.45
CA TYR A 151 -12.64 -17.91 -5.75
C TYR A 151 -13.07 -18.27 -7.18
N THR A 152 -14.14 -17.68 -7.69
CA THR A 152 -14.67 -18.01 -9.02
C THR A 152 -13.68 -17.61 -10.11
N GLU A 153 -13.10 -16.42 -9.99
CA GLU A 153 -12.05 -15.97 -10.90
C GLU A 153 -10.81 -16.85 -10.81
N LEU A 154 -10.37 -17.22 -9.59
CA LEU A 154 -9.24 -18.11 -9.39
C LEU A 154 -9.49 -19.50 -9.99
N GLN A 155 -10.71 -20.04 -9.82
CA GLN A 155 -11.12 -21.33 -10.37
C GLN A 155 -11.09 -21.34 -11.90
N ASN A 156 -11.36 -20.22 -12.54
CA ASN A 156 -11.34 -20.11 -14.01
C ASN A 156 -9.95 -19.81 -14.57
N ALA A 157 -8.97 -19.51 -13.71
CA ALA A 157 -7.61 -19.20 -14.14
C ALA A 157 -6.74 -20.43 -14.32
N GLY A 158 -5.72 -20.32 -15.18
CA GLY A 158 -4.62 -21.29 -15.23
C GLY A 158 -3.67 -21.08 -14.07
N LEU A 159 -3.39 -22.13 -13.29
CA LEU A 159 -2.49 -22.02 -12.15
C LEU A 159 -1.06 -22.45 -12.51
N TYR A 160 -0.08 -21.73 -11.97
CA TYR A 160 1.35 -21.89 -12.18
C TYR A 160 2.10 -21.90 -10.84
N ASN A 161 3.27 -22.50 -10.79
CA ASN A 161 4.15 -22.40 -9.63
C ASN A 161 4.98 -21.12 -9.66
N ASN A 162 4.45 -20.03 -9.10
CA ASN A 162 5.18 -18.78 -8.85
C ASN A 162 5.34 -18.51 -7.34
N LEU A 163 5.30 -19.59 -6.55
CA LEU A 163 5.38 -19.51 -5.10
C LEU A 163 6.76 -19.01 -4.66
N ARG A 164 6.76 -18.02 -3.77
CA ARG A 164 7.97 -17.61 -3.08
C ARG A 164 8.30 -18.59 -1.94
N ALA A 165 9.58 -18.75 -1.64
CA ALA A 165 10.03 -19.64 -0.56
C ALA A 165 9.80 -19.03 0.84
N SER A 166 9.95 -17.70 0.98
CA SER A 166 9.87 -17.01 2.26
C SER A 166 8.46 -16.47 2.54
N ASP A 167 8.13 -16.39 3.82
CA ASP A 167 6.88 -15.77 4.27
C ASP A 167 6.87 -14.25 4.09
N TYR A 168 5.67 -13.67 4.02
CA TYR A 168 5.46 -12.24 4.06
C TYR A 168 5.54 -11.74 5.51
N THR A 169 6.03 -10.52 5.69
CA THR A 169 6.10 -9.83 6.98
C THR A 169 5.70 -8.38 6.83
N CYS A 170 4.97 -7.82 7.81
CA CYS A 170 4.56 -6.41 7.82
C CYS A 170 4.91 -5.70 9.13
N GLU A 171 5.83 -6.26 9.91
CA GLU A 171 6.21 -5.72 11.22
C GLU A 171 6.60 -4.26 11.14
N GLY A 172 5.92 -3.41 11.91
CA GLY A 172 6.17 -1.97 11.98
C GLY A 172 5.82 -1.20 10.70
N TYR A 173 5.12 -1.78 9.73
CA TYR A 173 4.86 -1.12 8.45
C TYR A 173 3.95 0.11 8.57
N LEU A 174 2.87 0.03 9.34
CA LEU A 174 1.94 1.14 9.57
C LEU A 174 2.09 1.77 10.97
N ASP A 175 3.18 1.48 11.71
CA ASP A 175 3.39 2.03 13.04
C ASP A 175 3.44 3.56 13.03
N GLY A 176 2.61 4.17 13.88
CA GLY A 176 2.50 5.61 14.02
C GLY A 176 1.83 6.34 12.85
N ILE A 177 1.15 5.59 11.96
CA ILE A 177 0.35 6.12 10.86
C ILE A 177 -1.13 5.98 11.23
N GLU A 178 -1.90 7.04 10.98
CA GLU A 178 -3.36 7.03 11.15
C GLU A 178 -4.01 6.46 9.90
N VAL A 179 -4.66 5.31 10.03
CA VAL A 179 -5.39 4.68 8.92
C VAL A 179 -6.82 5.21 8.91
N VAL A 180 -7.27 5.72 7.78
CA VAL A 180 -8.63 6.20 7.55
C VAL A 180 -9.18 5.58 6.26
N HIS A 181 -10.52 5.58 6.12
CA HIS A 181 -11.20 5.14 4.91
C HIS A 181 -12.27 6.19 4.57
N ALA A 182 -11.98 7.07 3.61
CA ALA A 182 -12.83 8.20 3.25
C ALA A 182 -12.75 8.53 1.75
N ASP A 183 -13.75 9.24 1.24
CA ASP A 183 -13.63 9.90 -0.07
C ASP A 183 -12.49 10.92 -0.02
N TYR A 184 -11.66 10.96 -1.04
CA TYR A 184 -10.49 11.84 -1.07
C TYR A 184 -10.84 13.32 -1.01
N ARG A 185 -12.03 13.74 -1.50
CA ARG A 185 -12.51 15.14 -1.43
C ARG A 185 -12.88 15.52 0.00
N GLU A 186 -13.55 14.61 0.71
CA GLU A 186 -13.91 14.80 2.12
C GLU A 186 -12.64 14.90 2.96
N LEU A 187 -11.71 13.97 2.76
CA LEU A 187 -10.43 13.97 3.46
C LEU A 187 -9.61 15.22 3.15
N PHE A 188 -9.53 15.65 1.89
CA PHE A 188 -8.87 16.89 1.50
C PHE A 188 -9.49 18.09 2.23
N ASN A 189 -10.82 18.24 2.20
CA ASN A 189 -11.50 19.35 2.84
C ASN A 189 -11.30 19.40 4.35
N GLN A 190 -11.16 18.24 4.99
CA GLN A 190 -10.89 18.16 6.43
C GLN A 190 -9.51 18.69 6.81
N TYR A 191 -8.51 18.59 5.93
CA TYR A 191 -7.13 18.89 6.26
C TYR A 191 -6.53 20.11 5.54
N LYS A 192 -7.13 20.62 4.47
CA LYS A 192 -6.56 21.67 3.59
C LYS A 192 -6.18 22.96 4.32
N ASP A 193 -6.90 23.30 5.39
CA ASP A 193 -6.69 24.53 6.13
C ASP A 193 -5.75 24.37 7.35
N ILE A 194 -5.18 23.18 7.52
CA ILE A 194 -4.22 22.91 8.60
C ILE A 194 -2.85 23.49 8.22
N PRO A 195 -2.27 24.39 9.04
CA PRO A 195 -0.95 24.93 8.77
C PRO A 195 0.12 23.84 8.66
N GLY A 196 0.93 23.87 7.61
CA GLY A 196 1.98 22.91 7.37
C GLY A 196 1.50 21.55 6.87
N VAL A 197 0.26 21.45 6.35
CA VAL A 197 -0.22 20.24 5.68
C VAL A 197 0.43 20.07 4.30
N VAL A 198 0.75 18.82 3.99
CA VAL A 198 1.24 18.38 2.67
C VAL A 198 0.44 17.17 2.22
N PHE A 199 -0.08 17.19 1.00
CA PHE A 199 -0.83 16.09 0.44
C PHE A 199 0.05 15.16 -0.41
N LEU A 200 -0.11 13.84 -0.22
CA LEU A 200 0.45 12.81 -1.11
C LEU A 200 -0.65 12.38 -2.06
N VAL A 201 -0.41 12.49 -3.37
CA VAL A 201 -1.44 12.36 -4.39
C VAL A 201 -0.98 11.39 -5.47
N ASP A 202 -1.49 10.17 -5.42
CA ASP A 202 -1.20 9.08 -6.35
C ASP A 202 -2.50 8.47 -6.90
N PRO A 203 -3.25 9.22 -7.72
CA PRO A 203 -4.53 8.75 -8.21
C PRO A 203 -4.36 7.56 -9.17
N PRO A 204 -5.38 6.70 -9.32
CA PRO A 204 -5.38 5.61 -10.29
C PRO A 204 -5.13 6.13 -11.71
N TYR A 205 -4.30 5.45 -12.51
CA TYR A 205 -3.98 5.91 -13.86
C TYR A 205 -5.09 5.61 -14.87
N LEU A 206 -5.31 6.53 -15.82
CA LEU A 206 -6.29 6.36 -16.91
C LEU A 206 -6.01 5.14 -17.79
N SER A 207 -4.76 4.70 -17.87
CA SER A 207 -4.31 3.57 -18.70
C SER A 207 -4.31 2.22 -17.99
N THR A 208 -4.61 2.19 -16.67
CA THR A 208 -4.68 0.92 -15.94
C THR A 208 -6.00 0.21 -16.23
N GLU A 209 -5.90 -1.06 -16.65
CA GLU A 209 -7.07 -1.92 -16.79
C GLU A 209 -7.88 -1.95 -15.49
N VAL A 210 -9.16 -1.68 -15.61
CA VAL A 210 -10.10 -1.34 -14.54
C VAL A 210 -10.42 -2.51 -13.60
N GLY A 211 -9.77 -3.68 -13.77
CA GLY A 211 -10.18 -4.93 -13.12
C GLY A 211 -9.82 -5.07 -11.62
N VAL A 212 -8.99 -4.21 -11.07
CA VAL A 212 -8.50 -4.36 -9.67
C VAL A 212 -8.85 -3.18 -8.78
N TYR A 213 -9.15 -2.02 -9.36
CA TYR A 213 -9.54 -0.83 -8.58
C TYR A 213 -11.06 -0.76 -8.42
N LYS A 214 -11.53 -0.47 -7.22
CA LYS A 214 -12.96 -0.27 -6.90
C LYS A 214 -13.59 0.92 -7.63
N CYS A 215 -12.78 1.83 -8.22
CA CYS A 215 -13.24 3.05 -8.89
C CYS A 215 -12.75 3.16 -10.34
N ARG A 216 -13.67 3.56 -11.23
CA ARG A 216 -13.35 3.89 -12.63
C ARG A 216 -13.00 5.37 -12.74
N TRP A 217 -11.71 5.69 -12.90
CA TRP A 217 -11.23 7.06 -13.05
C TRP A 217 -11.44 7.59 -14.48
N ARG A 218 -11.91 8.85 -14.56
CA ARG A 218 -12.09 9.61 -15.80
C ARG A 218 -11.14 10.80 -15.80
N LEU A 219 -10.95 11.42 -16.97
CA LEU A 219 -10.17 12.66 -17.09
C LEU A 219 -10.73 13.79 -16.19
N SER A 220 -12.06 13.86 -16.03
CA SER A 220 -12.71 14.81 -15.11
C SER A 220 -12.21 14.64 -13.68
N ASP A 221 -12.01 13.42 -13.21
CA ASP A 221 -11.57 13.16 -11.83
C ASP A 221 -10.13 13.65 -11.60
N TYR A 222 -9.27 13.55 -12.63
CA TYR A 222 -7.93 14.16 -12.58
C TYR A 222 -7.97 15.68 -12.52
N LEU A 223 -8.82 16.32 -13.33
CA LEU A 223 -8.97 17.76 -13.33
C LEU A 223 -9.53 18.25 -11.99
N ASP A 224 -10.46 17.52 -11.40
CA ASP A 224 -10.98 17.78 -10.06
C ASP A 224 -9.86 17.74 -9.00
N VAL A 225 -9.02 16.71 -9.03
CA VAL A 225 -7.88 16.61 -8.09
C VAL A 225 -6.92 17.79 -8.26
N LEU A 226 -6.53 18.13 -9.50
CA LEU A 226 -5.63 19.26 -9.75
C LEU A 226 -6.25 20.60 -9.29
N THR A 227 -7.57 20.77 -9.50
CA THR A 227 -8.30 21.96 -9.02
C THR A 227 -8.32 22.04 -7.50
N LEU A 228 -8.56 20.93 -6.81
CA LEU A 228 -8.52 20.86 -5.35
C LEU A 228 -7.15 21.24 -4.80
N LEU A 229 -6.07 20.81 -5.44
CA LEU A 229 -4.70 21.02 -4.99
C LEU A 229 -4.17 22.43 -5.23
N SER A 230 -4.84 23.26 -6.03
CA SER A 230 -4.33 24.52 -6.58
C SER A 230 -3.81 25.55 -5.59
N SER A 231 -4.09 25.43 -4.30
CA SER A 231 -3.60 26.35 -3.25
C SER A 231 -2.96 25.62 -2.06
N THR A 232 -2.44 24.43 -2.29
CA THR A 232 -1.88 23.59 -1.22
C THR A 232 -0.48 23.10 -1.56
N SER A 233 0.24 22.59 -0.56
CA SER A 233 1.50 21.87 -0.78
C SER A 233 1.20 20.41 -1.03
N TYR A 234 1.81 19.82 -2.06
CA TYR A 234 1.56 18.41 -2.40
C TYR A 234 2.72 17.75 -3.14
N PHE A 235 2.74 16.43 -3.09
CA PHE A 235 3.47 15.55 -3.99
C PHE A 235 2.50 14.87 -4.94
N TYR A 236 2.69 15.03 -6.23
CA TYR A 236 1.86 14.39 -7.25
C TYR A 236 2.66 13.32 -7.99
N PHE A 237 2.18 12.09 -7.97
CA PHE A 237 2.84 10.95 -8.59
C PHE A 237 2.15 10.61 -9.91
N THR A 238 2.92 10.61 -11.00
CA THR A 238 2.48 10.16 -12.32
C THR A 238 3.12 8.82 -12.66
N SER A 239 2.75 8.22 -13.80
CA SER A 239 3.34 6.95 -14.25
C SER A 239 4.86 7.00 -14.42
N ASN A 240 5.43 8.17 -14.75
CA ASN A 240 6.83 8.32 -15.12
C ASN A 240 7.62 9.33 -14.26
N THR A 241 6.94 10.18 -13.48
CA THR A 241 7.56 11.27 -12.72
C THR A 241 6.90 11.50 -11.38
N VAL A 242 7.63 12.11 -10.45
CA VAL A 242 7.09 12.75 -9.25
C VAL A 242 7.21 14.25 -9.46
N SER A 243 6.08 14.97 -9.43
CA SER A 243 6.04 16.41 -9.40
C SER A 243 5.58 16.85 -8.00
N TYR A 244 6.15 17.92 -7.49
CA TYR A 244 5.71 18.48 -6.22
C TYR A 244 5.65 20.01 -6.31
N THR A 245 4.72 20.59 -5.56
CA THR A 245 4.56 22.01 -5.40
C THR A 245 4.71 22.35 -3.92
N HIS A 246 5.58 23.30 -3.65
CA HIS A 246 5.81 23.83 -2.33
C HIS A 246 5.31 25.30 -2.31
N LEU A 247 4.23 25.55 -1.59
CA LEU A 247 3.77 26.93 -1.36
C LEU A 247 4.52 27.52 -0.16
N ARG A 248 5.44 28.42 -0.43
CA ARG A 248 5.97 29.32 0.59
C ARG A 248 4.97 30.48 0.78
N ALA A 249 4.79 30.92 2.00
CA ALA A 249 3.80 31.92 2.39
C ALA A 249 3.94 33.32 1.69
N HIS A 250 4.86 33.48 0.74
CA HIS A 250 5.17 34.76 0.07
C HIS A 250 5.54 34.64 -1.42
N GLU A 251 5.18 33.57 -2.13
CA GLU A 251 5.49 33.54 -3.57
C GLU A 251 4.22 33.37 -4.41
N THR A 252 4.00 34.36 -5.29
CA THR A 252 3.01 34.30 -6.39
C THR A 252 3.33 33.17 -7.35
N PRO A 253 2.32 32.54 -8.00
CA PRO A 253 2.52 31.35 -8.86
C PRO A 253 3.12 31.76 -10.21
N GLU A 254 4.43 31.84 -10.34
CA GLU A 254 5.10 32.14 -11.62
C GLU A 254 5.94 31.01 -12.21
N HIS A 255 5.81 29.78 -11.73
CA HIS A 255 6.53 28.64 -12.35
C HIS A 255 5.63 27.41 -12.54
N LEU A 256 4.68 27.56 -13.48
CA LEU A 256 4.11 26.43 -14.23
C LEU A 256 4.74 26.44 -15.62
N VAL A 257 5.82 25.68 -15.80
CA VAL A 257 6.31 25.23 -17.11
C VAL A 257 6.53 23.74 -17.07
#